data_a9d7f7751f084d937f9947f86d4c705a
#
_entry.id   a9d7f7751f084d937f9947f86d4c705a
#
_cell.length_a   1.000
_cell.length_b   1.000
_cell.length_c   1.000
_cell.angle_alpha   90.00
_cell.angle_beta   90.00
_cell.angle_gamma   90.00
#
_symmetry.space_group_name_H-M   'P 1'
#
loop_
_entity.id
_entity.type
_entity.pdbx_description
1 polymer ?
#
loop_
_entity_poly.entity_id
_entity_poly.type
_entity_poly.pdbx_seq_one_letter_code
_entity_poly.pdbx_strand_id
1 'polypeptide(L)'
;FLLISHQFSFLLPTIKSRCVLQACPLPSEQVSVQWLQQQQPDLSTEQCQTLLALASGSPLNAQNLLSADVLAIREQVENGVKQLFKQQSSPSDLAVAWAKIPQNLLFDWFCQWAQLILRYKMTEDESQLGLPDMQVVLKHLAPRAPLELLLETQNWLLEHRQKVLRRV
;
A
#
# COMPACT_ATOMS: atom_id res chain seq x y z
N PHE A 1 17.28 28.59 -9.58
CA PHE A 1 16.53 27.44 -10.09
C PHE A 1 16.37 26.39 -8.99
N LEU A 2 15.18 25.77 -8.90
CA LEU A 2 14.88 24.65 -8.02
C LEU A 2 14.78 23.39 -8.87
N LEU A 3 15.58 22.36 -8.52
CA LEU A 3 15.53 21.03 -9.13
C LEU A 3 15.01 20.04 -8.11
N ILE A 4 13.96 19.31 -8.45
CA ILE A 4 13.37 18.27 -7.59
C ILE A 4 13.67 16.92 -8.23
N SER A 5 14.19 15.97 -7.45
CA SER A 5 14.45 14.60 -7.88
C SER A 5 14.13 13.61 -6.79
N HIS A 6 13.43 12.53 -7.15
CA HIS A 6 13.19 11.39 -6.26
C HIS A 6 14.37 10.41 -6.24
N GLN A 7 15.30 10.51 -7.20
CA GLN A 7 16.41 9.58 -7.34
C GLN A 7 17.71 10.36 -7.59
N PHE A 8 18.31 10.82 -6.51
CA PHE A 8 19.54 11.59 -6.56
C PHE A 8 20.69 10.86 -7.28
N SER A 9 20.75 9.53 -7.15
CA SER A 9 21.79 8.71 -7.79
C SER A 9 21.81 8.83 -9.33
N PHE A 10 20.65 9.03 -9.96
CA PHE A 10 20.53 9.15 -11.42
C PHE A 10 20.84 10.54 -11.98
N LEU A 11 21.03 11.54 -11.12
CA LEU A 11 21.42 12.87 -11.57
C LEU A 11 22.87 12.88 -12.07
N LEU A 12 23.11 13.58 -13.18
CA LEU A 12 24.43 13.74 -13.73
C LEU A 12 25.39 14.40 -12.73
N PRO A 13 26.66 13.98 -12.66
CA PRO A 13 27.66 14.58 -11.78
C PRO A 13 27.80 16.09 -11.98
N THR A 14 27.66 16.56 -13.22
CA THR A 14 27.71 17.98 -13.58
C THR A 14 26.58 18.81 -12.99
N ILE A 15 25.41 18.23 -12.75
CA ILE A 15 24.30 18.87 -12.04
C ILE A 15 24.58 18.86 -10.54
N LYS A 16 24.98 17.70 -10.00
CA LYS A 16 25.26 17.53 -8.58
C LYS A 16 26.33 18.53 -8.06
N SER A 17 27.38 18.77 -8.86
CA SER A 17 28.47 19.66 -8.50
C SER A 17 28.10 21.16 -8.50
N ARG A 18 26.98 21.52 -9.14
CA ARG A 18 26.52 22.92 -9.27
C ARG A 18 25.31 23.25 -8.40
N CYS A 19 24.76 22.27 -7.69
CA CYS A 19 23.57 22.42 -6.87
C CYS A 19 23.89 22.18 -5.40
N VAL A 20 23.25 22.93 -4.53
CA VAL A 20 23.20 22.62 -3.09
C VAL A 20 22.14 21.54 -2.89
N LEU A 21 22.52 20.45 -2.26
CA LEU A 21 21.61 19.36 -1.95
C LEU A 21 20.85 19.64 -0.66
N GLN A 22 19.53 19.68 -0.76
CA GLN A 22 18.62 19.73 0.38
C GLN A 22 17.85 18.41 0.44
N ALA A 23 18.10 17.60 1.48
CA ALA A 23 17.31 16.40 1.74
C ALA A 23 15.95 16.80 2.32
N CYS A 24 14.89 16.16 1.80
CA CYS A 24 13.51 16.29 2.28
C CYS A 24 13.02 14.92 2.76
N PRO A 25 13.42 14.47 3.96
CA PRO A 25 12.98 13.18 4.50
C PRO A 25 11.49 13.22 4.81
N LEU A 26 10.88 12.03 4.85
CA LEU A 26 9.51 11.88 5.37
C LEU A 26 9.51 12.30 6.86
N PRO A 27 8.47 13.01 7.32
CA PRO A 27 8.33 13.32 8.74
C PRO A 27 8.09 12.04 9.55
N SER A 28 8.33 12.12 10.86
CA SER A 28 8.02 10.98 11.74
C SER A 28 6.53 10.68 11.76
N GLU A 29 6.16 9.44 12.08
CA GLU A 29 4.76 9.02 12.15
C GLU A 29 3.94 9.92 13.08
N GLN A 30 4.48 10.24 14.26
CA GLN A 30 3.81 11.10 15.24
C GLN A 30 3.49 12.50 14.67
N VAL A 31 4.47 13.13 14.02
CA VAL A 31 4.28 14.45 13.39
C VAL A 31 3.25 14.34 12.25
N SER A 32 3.30 13.28 11.47
CA SER A 32 2.39 13.04 10.35
C SER A 32 0.95 12.84 10.83
N VAL A 33 0.75 12.06 11.90
CA VAL A 33 -0.57 11.83 12.51
C VAL A 33 -1.13 13.14 13.06
N GLN A 34 -0.34 13.90 13.83
CA GLN A 34 -0.77 15.18 14.38
C GLN A 34 -1.16 16.16 13.27
N TRP A 35 -0.38 16.21 12.19
CA TRP A 35 -0.67 17.08 11.06
C TRP A 35 -1.99 16.67 10.36
N LEU A 36 -2.19 15.36 10.12
CA LEU A 36 -3.43 14.87 9.52
C LEU A 36 -4.66 15.18 10.37
N GLN A 37 -4.56 15.00 11.69
CA GLN A 37 -5.65 15.33 12.62
C GLN A 37 -5.95 16.84 12.67
N GLN A 38 -4.95 17.70 12.52
CA GLN A 38 -5.17 19.15 12.38
C GLN A 38 -5.89 19.51 11.10
N GLN A 39 -5.61 18.80 9.99
CA GLN A 39 -6.27 19.04 8.70
C GLN A 39 -7.69 18.43 8.67
N GLN A 40 -7.89 17.33 9.36
CA GLN A 40 -9.12 16.54 9.37
C GLN A 40 -9.44 16.08 10.82
N PRO A 41 -10.11 16.94 11.63
CA PRO A 41 -10.36 16.66 13.05
C PRO A 41 -11.26 15.44 13.30
N ASP A 42 -12.05 15.04 12.29
CA ASP A 42 -12.99 13.92 12.38
C ASP A 42 -12.30 12.54 12.30
N LEU A 43 -11.01 12.51 11.93
CA LEU A 43 -10.27 11.25 11.80
C LEU A 43 -9.78 10.75 13.15
N SER A 44 -10.02 9.47 13.43
CA SER A 44 -9.39 8.79 14.56
C SER A 44 -7.88 8.60 14.34
N THR A 45 -7.13 8.43 15.43
CA THR A 45 -5.68 8.15 15.36
C THR A 45 -5.40 6.91 14.52
N GLU A 46 -6.22 5.85 14.66
CA GLU A 46 -6.08 4.61 13.90
C GLU A 46 -6.30 4.81 12.40
N GLN A 47 -7.29 5.63 12.03
CA GLN A 47 -7.53 5.98 10.63
C GLN A 47 -6.37 6.78 10.04
N CYS A 48 -5.80 7.72 10.79
CA CYS A 48 -4.61 8.46 10.37
C CYS A 48 -3.40 7.55 10.17
N GLN A 49 -3.17 6.60 11.08
CA GLN A 49 -2.11 5.60 10.95
C GLN A 49 -2.32 4.69 9.74
N THR A 50 -3.53 4.23 9.52
CA THR A 50 -3.89 3.43 8.34
C THR A 50 -3.63 4.19 7.03
N LEU A 51 -4.08 5.44 6.95
CA LEU A 51 -3.84 6.30 5.78
C LEU A 51 -2.35 6.55 5.54
N LEU A 52 -1.57 6.81 6.60
CA LEU A 52 -0.13 6.98 6.49
C LEU A 52 0.58 5.71 6.04
N ALA A 53 0.18 4.55 6.54
CA ALA A 53 0.73 3.27 6.10
C ALA A 53 0.44 3.02 4.61
N LEU A 54 -0.79 3.30 4.15
CA LEU A 54 -1.18 3.22 2.74
C LEU A 54 -0.43 4.23 1.86
N ALA A 55 -0.15 5.41 2.41
CA ALA A 55 0.58 6.49 1.75
C ALA A 55 2.11 6.35 1.85
N SER A 56 2.64 5.22 2.34
CA SER A 56 4.07 5.01 2.57
C SER A 56 4.73 6.09 3.43
N GLY A 57 4.01 6.57 4.46
CA GLY A 57 4.46 7.59 5.40
C GLY A 57 4.35 9.03 4.90
N SER A 58 3.79 9.28 3.72
CA SER A 58 3.62 10.64 3.17
C SER A 58 2.30 11.27 3.64
N PRO A 59 2.31 12.33 4.47
CA PRO A 59 1.07 12.95 4.95
C PRO A 59 0.22 13.57 3.83
N LEU A 60 0.87 14.21 2.85
CA LEU A 60 0.17 14.80 1.71
C LEU A 60 -0.50 13.73 0.83
N ASN A 61 0.17 12.60 0.61
CA ASN A 61 -0.44 11.49 -0.11
C ASN A 61 -1.58 10.86 0.70
N ALA A 62 -1.46 10.74 2.02
CA ALA A 62 -2.52 10.29 2.90
C ALA A 62 -3.78 11.18 2.80
N GLN A 63 -3.61 12.50 2.72
CA GLN A 63 -4.70 13.44 2.50
C GLN A 63 -5.38 13.23 1.13
N ASN A 64 -4.59 12.98 0.08
CA ASN A 64 -5.13 12.66 -1.25
C ASN A 64 -5.93 11.36 -1.25
N LEU A 65 -5.44 10.33 -0.57
CA LEU A 65 -6.15 9.05 -0.41
C LEU A 65 -7.48 9.23 0.32
N LEU A 66 -7.50 10.08 1.34
CA LEU A 66 -8.73 10.39 2.08
C LEU A 66 -9.77 11.07 1.17
N SER A 67 -9.36 12.06 0.37
CA SER A 67 -10.27 12.76 -0.55
C SER A 67 -10.87 11.85 -1.63
N ALA A 68 -10.22 10.72 -1.93
CA ALA A 68 -10.70 9.69 -2.87
C ALA A 68 -11.52 8.58 -2.18
N ASP A 69 -11.90 8.76 -0.92
CA ASP A 69 -12.66 7.77 -0.11
C ASP A 69 -12.01 6.36 -0.06
N VAL A 70 -10.69 6.35 -0.08
CA VAL A 70 -9.90 5.11 -0.20
C VAL A 70 -10.13 4.16 0.97
N LEU A 71 -10.46 4.67 2.16
CA LEU A 71 -10.73 3.82 3.33
C LEU A 71 -11.98 2.95 3.12
N ALA A 72 -13.08 3.52 2.63
CA ALA A 72 -14.31 2.77 2.34
C ALA A 72 -14.12 1.77 1.20
N ILE A 73 -13.39 2.18 0.15
CA ILE A 73 -13.03 1.28 -0.96
C ILE A 73 -12.18 0.12 -0.47
N ARG A 74 -11.20 0.39 0.40
CA ARG A 74 -10.35 -0.64 0.99
C ARG A 74 -11.16 -1.63 1.82
N GLU A 75 -12.03 -1.15 2.70
CA GLU A 75 -12.93 -2.00 3.51
C GLU A 75 -13.79 -2.90 2.60
N GLN A 76 -14.32 -2.37 1.51
CA GLN A 76 -15.06 -3.16 0.52
C GLN A 76 -14.20 -4.29 -0.06
N VAL A 77 -12.97 -4.01 -0.45
CA VAL A 77 -12.04 -5.02 -1.03
C VAL A 77 -11.67 -6.07 0.01
N GLU A 78 -11.33 -5.67 1.23
CA GLU A 78 -11.03 -6.58 2.33
C GLU A 78 -12.18 -7.52 2.67
N ASN A 79 -13.38 -6.97 2.77
CA ASN A 79 -14.58 -7.77 3.01
C ASN A 79 -14.83 -8.76 1.88
N GLY A 80 -14.62 -8.36 0.62
CA GLY A 80 -14.70 -9.25 -0.54
C GLY A 80 -13.68 -10.40 -0.45
N VAL A 81 -12.43 -10.11 -0.11
CA VAL A 81 -11.40 -11.14 0.10
C VAL A 81 -11.80 -12.09 1.25
N LYS A 82 -12.29 -11.56 2.37
CA LYS A 82 -12.77 -12.37 3.51
C LYS A 82 -13.94 -13.29 3.12
N GLN A 83 -14.87 -12.80 2.28
CA GLN A 83 -15.99 -13.60 1.74
C GLN A 83 -15.51 -14.71 0.81
N LEU A 84 -14.51 -14.43 -0.04
CA LEU A 84 -13.90 -15.43 -0.90
C LEU A 84 -13.31 -16.61 -0.09
N PHE A 85 -12.59 -16.32 1.00
CA PHE A 85 -12.07 -17.37 1.88
C PHE A 85 -13.13 -18.16 2.62
N LYS A 86 -14.27 -17.54 2.91
CA LYS A 86 -15.43 -18.21 3.50
C LYS A 86 -16.28 -18.96 2.47
N GLN A 87 -15.89 -18.97 1.19
CA GLN A 87 -16.63 -19.55 0.07
C GLN A 87 -18.04 -18.95 -0.08
N GLN A 88 -18.21 -17.69 0.31
CA GLN A 88 -19.47 -16.94 0.22
C GLN A 88 -19.54 -16.08 -1.05
N SER A 89 -18.45 -15.98 -1.80
CA SER A 89 -18.36 -15.24 -3.06
C SER A 89 -17.39 -15.94 -4.00
N SER A 90 -17.55 -15.76 -5.30
CA SER A 90 -16.61 -16.25 -6.31
C SER A 90 -15.65 -15.16 -6.79
N PRO A 91 -14.49 -15.51 -7.38
CA PRO A 91 -13.60 -14.53 -8.00
C PRO A 91 -14.30 -13.70 -9.09
N SER A 92 -15.23 -14.28 -9.83
CA SER A 92 -16.01 -13.60 -10.87
C SER A 92 -16.92 -12.53 -10.28
N ASP A 93 -17.59 -12.83 -9.16
CA ASP A 93 -18.48 -11.88 -8.48
C ASP A 93 -17.68 -10.68 -7.95
N LEU A 94 -16.51 -10.94 -7.37
CA LEU A 94 -15.61 -9.89 -6.91
C LEU A 94 -15.07 -9.03 -8.06
N ALA A 95 -14.74 -9.65 -9.20
CA ALA A 95 -14.29 -8.91 -10.38
C ALA A 95 -15.35 -7.91 -10.86
N VAL A 96 -16.63 -8.31 -10.85
CA VAL A 96 -17.76 -7.43 -11.18
C VAL A 96 -17.95 -6.35 -10.12
N ALA A 97 -17.91 -6.70 -8.84
CA ALA A 97 -18.06 -5.76 -7.73
C ALA A 97 -16.95 -4.68 -7.70
N TRP A 98 -15.73 -5.05 -8.08
CA TRP A 98 -14.56 -4.16 -8.08
C TRP A 98 -14.28 -3.49 -9.44
N ALA A 99 -15.12 -3.70 -10.45
CA ALA A 99 -14.92 -3.16 -11.80
C ALA A 99 -14.77 -1.63 -11.85
N LYS A 100 -15.36 -0.91 -10.88
CA LYS A 100 -15.28 0.55 -10.76
C LYS A 100 -14.13 1.04 -9.89
N ILE A 101 -13.46 0.15 -9.17
CA ILE A 101 -12.32 0.50 -8.32
C ILE A 101 -11.10 0.75 -9.21
N PRO A 102 -10.34 1.84 -8.98
CA PRO A 102 -9.10 2.08 -9.72
C PRO A 102 -8.13 0.90 -9.61
N GLN A 103 -7.72 0.35 -10.75
CA GLN A 103 -6.89 -0.86 -10.81
C GLN A 103 -5.54 -0.69 -10.10
N ASN A 104 -4.95 0.50 -10.15
CA ASN A 104 -3.71 0.80 -9.45
C ASN A 104 -3.83 0.56 -7.93
N LEU A 105 -4.94 0.96 -7.30
CA LEU A 105 -5.18 0.72 -5.87
C LEU A 105 -5.28 -0.79 -5.56
N LEU A 106 -6.02 -1.54 -6.38
CA LEU A 106 -6.15 -2.98 -6.20
C LEU A 106 -4.78 -3.67 -6.29
N PHE A 107 -4.00 -3.36 -7.33
CA PHE A 107 -2.66 -3.94 -7.48
C PHE A 107 -1.71 -3.53 -6.36
N ASP A 108 -1.77 -2.28 -5.89
CA ASP A 108 -0.95 -1.82 -4.77
C ASP A 108 -1.25 -2.62 -3.50
N TRP A 109 -2.52 -2.83 -3.16
CA TRP A 109 -2.90 -3.60 -1.97
C TRP A 109 -2.58 -5.08 -2.09
N PHE A 110 -2.86 -5.71 -3.23
CA PHE A 110 -2.51 -7.11 -3.44
C PHE A 110 -1.00 -7.35 -3.42
N CYS A 111 -0.19 -6.45 -4.02
CA CYS A 111 1.27 -6.51 -3.91
C CYS A 111 1.72 -6.38 -2.45
N GLN A 112 1.14 -5.44 -1.69
CA GLN A 112 1.44 -5.25 -0.28
C GLN A 112 1.11 -6.51 0.54
N TRP A 113 -0.09 -7.07 0.37
CA TRP A 113 -0.49 -8.28 1.10
C TRP A 113 0.38 -9.48 0.74
N ALA A 114 0.71 -9.68 -0.52
CA ALA A 114 1.63 -10.74 -0.93
C ALA A 114 3.02 -10.59 -0.28
N GLN A 115 3.56 -9.37 -0.21
CA GLN A 115 4.82 -9.08 0.49
C GLN A 115 4.74 -9.37 1.99
N LEU A 116 3.63 -9.00 2.64
CA LEU A 116 3.43 -9.24 4.06
C LEU A 116 3.36 -10.75 4.37
N ILE A 117 2.66 -11.53 3.53
CA ILE A 117 2.62 -13.00 3.66
C ILE A 117 4.03 -13.59 3.52
N LEU A 118 4.80 -13.16 2.51
CA LEU A 118 6.17 -13.63 2.30
C LEU A 118 7.08 -13.31 3.49
N ARG A 119 7.03 -12.07 4.00
CA ARG A 119 7.81 -11.67 5.18
C ARG A 119 7.44 -12.51 6.40
N TYR A 120 6.15 -12.62 6.70
CA TYR A 120 5.69 -13.41 7.83
C TYR A 120 6.09 -14.88 7.71
N LYS A 121 5.98 -15.47 6.49
CA LYS A 121 6.40 -16.85 6.24
C LYS A 121 7.90 -17.09 6.44
N MET A 122 8.74 -16.07 6.21
CA MET A 122 10.19 -16.15 6.36
C MET A 122 10.67 -15.82 7.77
N THR A 123 9.97 -14.97 8.50
CA THR A 123 10.40 -14.47 9.81
C THR A 123 9.62 -15.05 10.97
N GLU A 124 8.41 -15.55 10.72
CA GLU A 124 7.40 -15.96 11.72
C GLU A 124 7.05 -14.85 12.74
N ASP A 125 7.41 -13.59 12.41
CA ASP A 125 7.22 -12.43 13.26
C ASP A 125 5.89 -11.75 12.92
N GLU A 126 4.94 -11.78 13.84
CA GLU A 126 3.60 -11.18 13.67
C GLU A 126 3.65 -9.66 13.50
N SER A 127 4.68 -8.99 13.98
CA SER A 127 4.86 -7.55 13.78
C SER A 127 5.05 -7.17 12.31
N GLN A 128 5.44 -8.13 11.48
CA GLN A 128 5.62 -7.95 10.03
C GLN A 128 4.31 -8.01 9.23
N LEU A 129 3.18 -8.35 9.85
CA LEU A 129 1.89 -8.48 9.15
C LEU A 129 1.21 -7.14 8.81
N GLY A 130 1.81 -6.03 9.22
CA GLY A 130 1.32 -4.69 8.87
C GLY A 130 0.01 -4.32 9.56
N LEU A 131 -0.93 -3.77 8.80
CA LEU A 131 -2.20 -3.27 9.32
C LEU A 131 -3.08 -4.39 9.90
N PRO A 132 -3.79 -4.13 11.02
CA PRO A 132 -4.58 -5.16 11.73
C PRO A 132 -5.76 -5.70 10.91
N ASP A 133 -6.27 -4.94 9.97
CA ASP A 133 -7.43 -5.23 9.12
C ASP A 133 -7.38 -6.58 8.39
N MET A 134 -6.20 -6.93 7.87
CA MET A 134 -5.97 -8.17 7.12
C MET A 134 -5.11 -9.20 7.85
N GLN A 135 -4.57 -8.89 9.02
CA GLN A 135 -3.64 -9.78 9.75
C GLN A 135 -4.16 -11.21 9.91
N VAL A 136 -5.43 -11.37 10.31
CA VAL A 136 -6.04 -12.69 10.51
C VAL A 136 -6.05 -13.50 9.21
N VAL A 137 -6.38 -12.86 8.08
CA VAL A 137 -6.42 -13.51 6.76
C VAL A 137 -5.01 -13.88 6.31
N LEU A 138 -4.07 -12.95 6.42
CA LEU A 138 -2.69 -13.16 6.00
C LEU A 138 -2.01 -14.25 6.83
N LYS A 139 -2.24 -14.25 8.14
CA LYS A 139 -1.74 -15.28 9.07
C LYS A 139 -2.30 -16.67 8.76
N HIS A 140 -3.56 -16.74 8.35
CA HIS A 140 -4.21 -18.00 7.96
C HIS A 140 -3.69 -18.54 6.61
N LEU A 141 -3.35 -17.65 5.67
CA LEU A 141 -2.85 -17.98 4.34
C LEU A 141 -1.39 -18.41 4.35
N ALA A 142 -0.55 -17.76 5.12
CA ALA A 142 0.89 -17.95 5.09
C ALA A 142 1.34 -19.42 5.23
N PRO A 143 0.82 -20.23 6.18
CA PRO A 143 1.22 -21.63 6.28
C PRO A 143 0.70 -22.51 5.13
N ARG A 144 -0.41 -22.13 4.51
CA ARG A 144 -1.09 -22.93 3.48
C ARG A 144 -0.56 -22.69 2.07
N ALA A 145 -0.01 -21.51 1.82
CA ALA A 145 0.51 -21.16 0.50
C ALA A 145 1.95 -21.65 0.33
N PRO A 146 2.27 -22.46 -0.69
CA PRO A 146 3.64 -22.81 -1.03
C PRO A 146 4.47 -21.57 -1.34
N LEU A 147 5.75 -21.56 -0.94
CA LEU A 147 6.64 -20.40 -1.15
C LEU A 147 6.80 -20.07 -2.64
N GLU A 148 6.94 -21.10 -3.47
CA GLU A 148 7.07 -20.94 -4.93
C GLU A 148 5.86 -20.21 -5.51
N LEU A 149 4.65 -20.64 -5.15
CA LEU A 149 3.41 -20.01 -5.62
C LEU A 149 3.29 -18.55 -5.15
N LEU A 150 3.72 -18.25 -3.93
CA LEU A 150 3.72 -16.88 -3.41
C LEU A 150 4.69 -15.99 -4.19
N LEU A 151 5.89 -16.49 -4.52
CA LEU A 151 6.88 -15.76 -5.31
C LEU A 151 6.40 -15.54 -6.75
N GLU A 152 5.81 -16.55 -7.39
CA GLU A 152 5.20 -16.42 -8.71
C GLU A 152 4.06 -15.40 -8.70
N THR A 153 3.18 -15.46 -7.71
CA THR A 153 2.08 -14.50 -7.53
C THR A 153 2.60 -13.08 -7.35
N GLN A 154 3.63 -12.90 -6.51
CA GLN A 154 4.27 -11.60 -6.29
C GLN A 154 4.86 -11.03 -7.60
N ASN A 155 5.59 -11.83 -8.35
CA ASN A 155 6.17 -11.42 -9.63
C ASN A 155 5.07 -11.05 -10.64
N TRP A 156 4.03 -11.86 -10.75
CA TRP A 156 2.89 -11.59 -11.62
C TRP A 156 2.19 -10.27 -11.25
N LEU A 157 1.95 -10.04 -9.95
CA LEU A 157 1.34 -8.80 -9.46
C LEU A 157 2.20 -7.58 -9.80
N LEU A 158 3.51 -7.64 -9.58
CA LEU A 158 4.44 -6.54 -9.86
C LEU A 158 4.50 -6.21 -11.36
N GLU A 159 4.55 -7.22 -12.23
CA GLU A 159 4.50 -7.02 -13.68
C GLU A 159 3.22 -6.33 -14.14
N HIS A 160 2.06 -6.81 -13.66
CA HIS A 160 0.77 -6.26 -14.07
C HIS A 160 0.54 -4.87 -13.49
N ARG A 161 0.98 -4.61 -12.25
CA ARG A 161 1.02 -3.26 -11.66
C ARG A 161 1.78 -2.28 -12.56
N GLN A 162 2.96 -2.67 -13.04
CA GLN A 162 3.73 -1.81 -13.95
C GLN A 162 3.00 -1.54 -15.27
N LYS A 163 2.30 -2.55 -15.83
CA LYS A 163 1.51 -2.38 -17.05
C LYS A 163 0.34 -1.40 -16.83
N VAL A 164 -0.31 -1.46 -15.68
CA VAL A 164 -1.40 -0.52 -15.32
C VAL A 164 -0.86 0.90 -15.18
N LEU A 165 0.26 1.09 -14.47
CA LEU A 165 0.87 2.42 -14.26
C LEU A 165 1.39 3.05 -15.56
N ARG A 166 1.77 2.27 -16.57
CA ARG A 166 2.21 2.79 -17.87
C ARG A 166 1.08 3.21 -18.81
N ARG A 167 -0.17 2.85 -18.49
CA ARG A 167 -1.37 3.21 -19.27
C ARG A 167 -2.02 4.50 -18.80
N VAL A 168 -1.54 5.07 -17.70
CA VAL A 168 -1.94 6.37 -17.14
C VAL A 168 -0.94 7.43 -17.53
#